data_7074f123dd50f7b06031e1048b132874
#
_entry.id   7074f123dd50f7b06031e1048b132874
#
_cell.length_a   1.000
_cell.length_b   1.000
_cell.length_c   1.000
_cell.angle_alpha   90.00
_cell.angle_beta   90.00
_cell.angle_gamma   90.00
#
_symmetry.space_group_name_H-M   'P 1'
#
loop_
_entity.id
_entity.type
_entity.pdbx_description
1 polymer ?
#
loop_
_entity_poly.entity_id
_entity_poly.type
_entity_poly.pdbx_seq_one_letter_code
_entity_poly.pdbx_strand_id
1 'polypeptide(L)' 'MRLWLMYPPKLITNPVIWELARKYPVVTNVRQASVTDEIGIVCLELSGQRTDLKAAIQWLEKQGIKVEPVEIGVIES' A
#
# COMPACT_ATOMS: atom_id res chain seq x y z
N MET A 1 -0.11 -9.99 2.60
CA MET A 1 -1.43 -9.40 2.29
C MET A 1 -1.30 -8.46 1.11
N ARG A 2 -2.35 -8.35 0.33
CA ARG A 2 -2.36 -7.44 -0.82
C ARG A 2 -3.31 -6.29 -0.56
N LEU A 3 -2.87 -5.10 -0.97
CA LEU A 3 -3.61 -3.87 -0.74
C LEU A 3 -3.65 -3.05 -2.00
N TRP A 4 -4.77 -2.41 -2.26
CA TRP A 4 -4.85 -1.33 -3.23
C TRP A 4 -4.57 -0.03 -2.50
N LEU A 5 -3.61 0.72 -3.00
CA LEU A 5 -3.28 2.05 -2.50
C LEU A 5 -3.71 3.07 -3.53
N MET A 6 -4.50 4.03 -3.10
CA MET A 6 -4.95 5.11 -3.97
C MET A 6 -4.36 6.41 -3.44
N TYR A 7 -3.48 7.00 -4.24
CA TYR A 7 -2.73 8.19 -3.86
C TYR A 7 -3.50 9.44 -4.27
N PRO A 8 -3.63 10.44 -3.38
CA PRO A 8 -4.07 11.75 -3.84
C PRO A 8 -2.97 12.37 -4.71
N PRO A 9 -3.33 13.25 -5.65
CA PRO A 9 -2.34 13.82 -6.58
C PRO A 9 -1.11 14.41 -5.89
N LYS A 10 -1.27 15.04 -4.75
CA LYS A 10 -0.16 15.68 -4.06
C LYS A 10 0.88 14.70 -3.53
N LEU A 11 0.53 13.42 -3.41
CA LEU A 11 1.46 12.41 -2.90
C LEU A 11 2.09 11.57 -4.01
N ILE A 12 1.70 11.76 -5.27
CA ILE A 12 2.20 10.93 -6.35
C ILE A 12 3.72 11.03 -6.51
N THR A 13 4.28 12.18 -6.24
CA THR A 13 5.72 12.39 -6.37
C THR A 13 6.51 12.02 -5.12
N ASN A 14 5.84 11.62 -4.05
CA ASN A 14 6.51 11.25 -2.81
C ASN A 14 6.87 9.77 -2.81
N PRO A 15 8.05 9.38 -2.32
CA PRO A 15 8.46 7.98 -2.29
C PRO A 15 7.83 7.24 -1.11
N VAL A 16 6.52 7.12 -1.11
CA VAL A 16 5.77 6.62 0.04
C VAL A 16 6.11 5.17 0.36
N ILE A 17 6.20 4.32 -0.65
CA ILE A 17 6.49 2.90 -0.41
C ILE A 17 7.89 2.72 0.15
N TRP A 18 8.85 3.51 -0.35
CA TRP A 18 10.21 3.48 0.17
C TRP A 18 10.23 3.92 1.64
N GLU A 19 9.50 4.98 1.97
CA GLU A 19 9.43 5.45 3.35
C GLU A 19 8.78 4.41 4.26
N LEU A 20 7.74 3.76 3.77
CA LEU A 20 7.07 2.70 4.51
C LEU A 20 8.05 1.58 4.86
N ALA A 21 8.81 1.12 3.87
CA ALA A 21 9.74 0.02 4.06
C ALA A 21 10.88 0.39 4.99
N ARG A 22 11.21 1.67 5.10
CA ARG A 22 12.24 2.12 6.03
C ARG A 22 11.71 2.25 7.45
N LYS A 23 10.43 2.57 7.60
CA LYS A 23 9.84 2.79 8.92
C LYS A 23 9.45 1.50 9.62
N TYR A 24 9.03 0.51 8.87
CA TYR A 24 8.50 -0.71 9.44
C TYR A 24 9.22 -1.93 8.88
N PRO A 25 9.41 -2.98 9.68
CA PRO A 25 10.08 -4.21 9.22
C PRO A 25 9.12 -5.06 8.39
N VAL A 26 8.72 -4.53 7.24
CA VAL A 26 7.83 -5.21 6.32
C VAL A 26 8.49 -5.32 4.97
N VAL A 27 8.18 -6.38 4.24
CA VAL A 27 8.66 -6.57 2.88
C VAL A 27 7.59 -6.05 1.93
N THR A 28 8.00 -5.19 1.01
CA THR A 28 7.08 -4.60 0.04
C THR A 28 7.34 -5.16 -1.34
N ASN A 29 6.27 -5.45 -2.07
CA ASN A 29 6.39 -5.91 -3.44
C ASN A 29 5.25 -5.30 -4.25
N VAL A 30 5.61 -4.47 -5.22
CA VAL A 30 4.61 -3.85 -6.09
C VAL A 30 4.17 -4.87 -7.11
N ARG A 31 2.88 -5.19 -7.12
CA ARG A 31 2.32 -6.17 -8.04
C ARG A 31 1.79 -5.51 -9.30
N GLN A 32 1.30 -4.30 -9.18
CA GLN A 32 0.70 -3.59 -10.29
C GLN A 32 0.66 -2.11 -9.94
N ALA A 33 0.85 -1.26 -10.92
CA ALA A 33 0.82 0.18 -10.66
C ALA A 33 0.33 0.91 -11.90
N SER A 34 -0.44 1.96 -11.66
CA SER A 34 -0.86 2.89 -12.70
C SER A 34 -0.67 4.28 -12.12
N VAL A 35 0.33 4.98 -12.63
CA VAL A 35 0.72 6.29 -12.09
C VAL A 35 0.80 7.30 -13.21
N THR A 36 0.02 8.37 -13.06
CA THR A 36 0.08 9.53 -13.96
C THR A 36 0.23 10.77 -13.09
N ASP A 37 0.14 11.95 -13.68
CA ASP A 37 0.20 13.19 -12.90
C ASP A 37 -0.99 13.34 -11.96
N GLU A 38 -2.08 12.63 -12.24
CA GLU A 38 -3.32 12.81 -11.49
C GLU A 38 -3.82 11.55 -10.81
N ILE A 39 -3.35 10.39 -11.25
CA ILE A 39 -3.81 9.12 -10.73
C ILE A 39 -2.63 8.31 -10.22
N GLY A 40 -2.73 7.85 -8.99
CA GLY A 40 -1.75 6.93 -8.44
C GLY A 40 -2.46 5.77 -7.79
N ILE A 41 -2.48 4.62 -8.47
CA ILE A 41 -3.09 3.40 -7.96
C ILE A 41 -2.02 2.32 -7.98
N VAL A 42 -1.78 1.71 -6.83
CA VAL A 42 -0.76 0.68 -6.69
C VAL A 42 -1.34 -0.52 -5.97
N CYS A 43 -1.11 -1.70 -6.51
CA CYS A 43 -1.40 -2.93 -5.79
C CYS A 43 -0.10 -3.36 -5.12
N LEU A 44 -0.09 -3.30 -3.81
CA LEU A 44 1.10 -3.58 -3.00
C LEU A 44 0.90 -4.83 -2.18
N GLU A 45 1.88 -5.72 -2.23
CA GLU A 45 1.89 -6.89 -1.37
C GLU A 45 2.83 -6.62 -0.21
N LEU A 46 2.33 -6.80 1.00
CA LEU A 46 3.10 -6.61 2.22
C LEU A 46 3.22 -7.92 2.97
N SER A 47 4.43 -8.19 3.46
CA SER A 47 4.69 -9.36 4.28
C SER A 47 5.41 -8.93 5.54
N GLY A 48 5.07 -9.57 6.65
CA GLY A 48 5.67 -9.25 7.93
C GLY A 48 4.77 -9.71 9.06
N GLN A 49 5.12 -9.30 10.26
CA GLN A 49 4.31 -9.64 11.42
C GLN A 49 3.03 -8.83 11.43
N ARG A 50 1.97 -9.41 11.99
CA ARG A 50 0.67 -8.78 11.96
C ARG A 50 0.68 -7.37 12.56
N THR A 51 1.38 -7.18 13.68
CA THR A 51 1.44 -5.88 14.32
C THR A 51 2.14 -4.84 13.43
N ASP A 52 3.19 -5.26 12.73
CA ASP A 52 3.90 -4.37 11.83
C ASP A 52 3.09 -4.03 10.60
N LEU A 53 2.37 -5.01 10.06
CA LEU A 53 1.48 -4.78 8.93
C LEU A 53 0.38 -3.78 9.29
N LYS A 54 -0.19 -3.95 10.48
CA LYS A 54 -1.24 -3.06 10.93
C LYS A 54 -0.73 -1.63 11.10
N ALA A 55 0.45 -1.49 11.71
CA ALA A 55 1.05 -0.18 11.91
C ALA A 55 1.39 0.48 10.58
N ALA A 56 1.88 -0.30 9.62
CA ALA A 56 2.20 0.20 8.30
C ALA A 56 0.96 0.73 7.58
N ILE A 57 -0.14 -0.02 7.65
CA ILE A 57 -1.39 0.41 7.03
C ILE A 57 -1.89 1.70 7.66
N GLN A 58 -1.84 1.79 8.99
CA GLN A 58 -2.27 3.00 9.67
C GLN A 58 -1.42 4.20 9.27
N TRP A 59 -0.12 3.99 9.11
CA TRP A 59 0.76 5.08 8.66
C TRP A 59 0.40 5.54 7.26
N LEU A 60 0.14 4.61 6.34
CA LEU A 60 -0.28 4.96 4.98
C LEU A 60 -1.54 5.81 5.00
N GLU A 61 -2.52 5.42 5.80
CA GLU A 61 -3.77 6.17 5.90
C GLU A 61 -3.55 7.56 6.48
N LYS A 62 -2.64 7.69 7.43
CA LYS A 62 -2.29 8.99 8.00
C LYS A 62 -1.64 9.90 6.98
N GLN A 63 -0.93 9.35 5.99
CA GLN A 63 -0.35 10.15 4.92
C GLN A 63 -1.42 10.68 3.97
N GLY A 64 -2.61 10.12 4.00
CA GLY A 64 -3.67 10.52 3.10
C GLY A 64 -3.90 9.53 1.98
N ILE A 65 -3.30 8.34 2.06
CA ILE A 65 -3.48 7.31 1.05
C ILE A 65 -4.69 6.47 1.46
N LYS A 66 -5.57 6.22 0.50
CA LYS A 66 -6.68 5.33 0.73
C LYS A 66 -6.19 3.89 0.55
N VAL A 67 -6.43 3.06 1.54
CA VAL A 67 -5.96 1.68 1.54
C VAL A 67 -7.14 0.74 1.56
N GLU A 68 -7.18 -0.18 0.61
CA GLU A 68 -8.24 -1.20 0.54
C GLU A 68 -7.62 -2.57 0.36
N PRO A 69 -8.07 -3.55 1.13
CA PRO A 69 -7.57 -4.92 0.94
C PRO A 69 -8.07 -5.49 -0.36
N VAL A 70 -7.23 -6.31 -1.00
CA VAL A 70 -7.63 -7.03 -2.19
C VAL A 70 -8.31 -8.31 -1.74
N GLU A 71 -9.51 -8.51 -2.20
CA GLU A 71 -10.26 -9.73 -1.90
C GLU A 71 -9.83 -10.82 -2.85
N ILE A 72 -9.13 -11.80 -2.31
CA ILE A 72 -8.61 -12.90 -3.11
C ILE A 72 -9.17 -14.21 -2.61
N GLY A 73 -9.37 -15.14 -3.52
CA GLY A 73 -9.73 -16.48 -3.17
C GLY A 73 -11.11 -16.56 -2.58
N VAL A 74 -11.85 -15.64 -2.93
CA VAL A 74 -13.12 -15.63 -2.44
C VAL A 74 -13.91 -16.79 -2.83
N ILE A 75 -13.60 -17.34 -3.56
CA ILE A 75 -14.35 -18.24 -3.88
C ILE A 75 -14.26 -19.37 -3.57
N GLU A 76 -14.14 -19.62 -3.19
CA GLU A 76 -14.00 -20.54 -2.85
C GLU A 76 -14.81 -21.04 -2.59
N SER A 77 -15.17 -21.08 -2.66
CA SER A 77 -15.78 -21.63 -2.48
C SER A 77 -16.22 -22.18 -2.41
#